data_f58b1a55041a956e588c06695f748594
#
_entry.id   f58b1a55041a956e588c06695f748594
#
_cell.length_a   1.000
_cell.length_b   1.000
_cell.length_c   1.000
_cell.angle_alpha   90.00
_cell.angle_beta   90.00
_cell.angle_gamma   90.00
#
_symmetry.space_group_name_H-M   'P 1'
#
loop_
_entity.id
_entity.type
_entity.pdbx_description
1 polymer ?
#
loop_
_entity_poly.entity_id
_entity_poly.type
_entity_poly.pdbx_seq_one_letter_code
_entity_poly.pdbx_strand_id
1 'polypeptide(L)'
;MFEKIPSILLAEEILDISFKRAKKIIISDRDRFYRKKKTIIAKTETFSKSTIQRLDKYVKTFPSIENLSSYYQGLIDIKIDTDKLKKSLGAVNWAKKTCENIYNSQFKSLRKSKDIDFLMKKQKEIYGRISSVVKQINKDLEMLSKAEKILKKFPSVEDIPTVVIAGYPNVGKSSLL
;
A
#
# COMPACT_ATOMS: atom_id res chain seq x y z
N MET A 1 6.24 7.75 -16.42
CA MET A 1 6.32 8.31 -15.05
C MET A 1 5.38 7.60 -14.08
N PHE A 2 4.10 7.53 -14.34
CA PHE A 2 3.07 6.93 -13.45
C PHE A 2 2.93 5.40 -13.55
N GLU A 3 3.56 4.76 -14.50
CA GLU A 3 3.52 3.29 -14.69
C GLU A 3 4.06 2.49 -13.50
N LYS A 4 4.97 3.09 -12.74
CA LYS A 4 5.59 2.46 -11.55
C LYS A 4 4.63 2.34 -10.35
N ILE A 5 3.47 3.02 -10.39
CA ILE A 5 2.48 2.93 -9.31
C ILE A 5 1.90 1.51 -9.32
N PRO A 6 2.02 0.74 -8.23
CA PRO A 6 1.47 -0.61 -8.17
C PRO A 6 -0.06 -0.54 -8.13
N SER A 7 -0.72 -1.60 -8.57
CA SER A 7 -2.18 -1.72 -8.38
C SER A 7 -2.53 -1.64 -6.90
N ILE A 8 -3.42 -0.71 -6.57
CA ILE A 8 -3.88 -0.49 -5.20
C ILE A 8 -4.99 -1.48 -4.88
N LEU A 9 -4.74 -2.32 -3.91
CA LEU A 9 -5.67 -3.32 -3.40
C LEU A 9 -6.53 -2.73 -2.28
N LEU A 10 -7.73 -3.24 -2.12
CA LEU A 10 -8.61 -2.89 -1.01
C LEU A 10 -8.18 -3.57 0.30
N ALA A 11 -8.74 -3.12 1.40
CA ALA A 11 -8.35 -3.59 2.74
C ALA A 11 -8.44 -5.11 2.89
N GLU A 12 -9.51 -5.73 2.41
CA GLU A 12 -9.71 -7.18 2.50
C GLU A 12 -8.67 -7.95 1.68
N GLU A 13 -8.37 -7.50 0.47
CA GLU A 13 -7.38 -8.13 -0.39
C GLU A 13 -5.97 -8.06 0.21
N ILE A 14 -5.61 -6.91 0.82
CA ILE A 14 -4.33 -6.72 1.51
C ILE A 14 -4.20 -7.72 2.66
N LEU A 15 -5.26 -7.84 3.48
CA LEU A 15 -5.31 -8.74 4.62
C LEU A 15 -5.26 -10.21 4.17
N ASP A 16 -6.04 -10.58 3.18
CA ASP A 16 -6.06 -11.94 2.62
C ASP A 16 -4.69 -12.38 2.12
N ILE A 17 -4.00 -11.53 1.37
CA ILE A 17 -2.64 -11.84 0.89
C ILE A 17 -1.69 -12.00 2.08
N SER A 18 -1.80 -11.14 3.09
CA SER A 18 -0.94 -11.20 4.28
C SER A 18 -1.21 -12.46 5.11
N PHE A 19 -2.47 -12.85 5.27
CA PHE A 19 -2.86 -14.10 5.93
C PHE A 19 -2.42 -15.33 5.14
N LYS A 20 -2.62 -15.35 3.82
CA LYS A 20 -2.17 -16.45 2.96
C LYS A 20 -0.65 -16.65 3.03
N ARG A 21 0.12 -15.56 3.06
CA ARG A 21 1.58 -15.62 3.24
C ARG A 21 1.95 -16.17 4.61
N ALA A 22 1.32 -15.67 5.67
CA ALA A 22 1.57 -16.16 7.03
C ALA A 22 1.19 -17.65 7.19
N LYS A 23 0.07 -18.09 6.59
CA LYS A 23 -0.39 -19.48 6.65
C LYS A 23 0.63 -20.46 6.05
N LYS A 24 1.35 -20.07 5.01
CA LYS A 24 2.36 -20.89 4.33
C LYS A 24 3.63 -21.13 5.15
N ILE A 25 3.83 -20.38 6.26
CA ILE A 25 5.01 -20.55 7.09
C ILE A 25 4.95 -21.88 7.84
N ILE A 26 5.92 -22.72 7.58
CA ILE A 26 6.16 -24.00 8.26
C ILE A 26 7.58 -23.95 8.80
N ILE A 27 7.74 -24.21 10.10
CA ILE A 27 9.05 -24.29 10.75
C ILE A 27 9.24 -25.73 11.24
N SER A 28 10.37 -26.31 10.87
CA SER A 28 10.82 -27.59 11.40
C SER A 28 11.69 -27.34 12.63
N ASP A 29 11.39 -28.04 13.72
CA ASP A 29 12.21 -28.06 14.93
C ASP A 29 12.00 -29.43 15.58
N ARG A 30 13.05 -29.97 16.20
CA ARG A 30 12.99 -31.28 16.88
C ARG A 30 12.06 -31.22 18.10
N ASP A 31 12.11 -30.12 18.84
CA ASP A 31 11.26 -29.89 20.00
C ASP A 31 9.88 -29.36 19.59
N ARG A 32 8.82 -30.04 20.03
CA ARG A 32 7.41 -29.68 19.72
C ARG A 32 7.04 -28.28 20.25
N PHE A 33 7.54 -27.91 21.43
CA PHE A 33 7.27 -26.62 22.05
C PHE A 33 7.92 -25.49 21.25
N TYR A 34 9.23 -25.64 20.98
CA TYR A 34 9.97 -24.62 20.20
C TYR A 34 9.46 -24.52 18.78
N ARG A 35 9.06 -25.63 18.15
CA ARG A 35 8.41 -25.61 16.85
C ARG A 35 7.14 -24.79 16.83
N LYS A 36 6.22 -25.00 17.80
CA LYS A 36 4.99 -24.20 17.95
C LYS A 36 5.31 -22.73 18.18
N LYS A 37 6.19 -22.43 19.13
CA LYS A 37 6.59 -21.06 19.47
C LYS A 37 7.15 -20.32 18.26
N LYS A 38 8.15 -20.90 17.58
CA LYS A 38 8.78 -20.31 16.39
C LYS A 38 7.77 -20.12 15.26
N THR A 39 6.85 -21.06 15.06
CA THR A 39 5.79 -20.96 14.04
C THR A 39 4.84 -19.79 14.33
N ILE A 40 4.37 -19.62 15.56
CA ILE A 40 3.48 -18.51 15.95
C ILE A 40 4.19 -17.18 15.72
N ILE A 41 5.43 -17.05 16.17
CA ILE A 41 6.22 -15.83 16.01
C ILE A 41 6.43 -15.51 14.53
N ALA A 42 6.88 -16.48 13.73
CA ALA A 42 7.13 -16.26 12.31
C ALA A 42 5.88 -15.94 11.51
N LYS A 43 4.74 -16.57 11.81
CA LYS A 43 3.45 -16.24 11.20
C LYS A 43 3.03 -14.81 11.53
N THR A 44 3.17 -14.40 12.79
CA THR A 44 2.83 -13.04 13.23
C THR A 44 3.70 -12.00 12.55
N GLU A 45 5.00 -12.26 12.50
CA GLU A 45 5.97 -11.41 11.82
C GLU A 45 5.69 -11.28 10.33
N THR A 46 5.45 -12.39 9.64
CA THR A 46 5.17 -12.40 8.21
C THR A 46 3.89 -11.64 7.87
N PHE A 47 2.82 -11.85 8.64
CA PHE A 47 1.57 -11.11 8.46
C PHE A 47 1.78 -9.60 8.63
N SER A 48 2.38 -9.20 9.74
CA SER A 48 2.60 -7.79 10.06
C SER A 48 3.50 -7.11 9.03
N LYS A 49 4.65 -7.71 8.72
CA LYS A 49 5.59 -7.18 7.73
C LYS A 49 4.99 -7.11 6.33
N SER A 50 4.25 -8.14 5.91
CA SER A 50 3.60 -8.15 4.59
C SER A 50 2.61 -7.00 4.43
N THR A 51 1.81 -6.73 5.48
CA THR A 51 0.84 -5.63 5.50
C THR A 51 1.56 -4.27 5.48
N ILE A 52 2.53 -4.07 6.38
CA ILE A 52 3.30 -2.82 6.50
C ILE A 52 4.05 -2.49 5.21
N GLN A 53 4.76 -3.46 4.63
CA GLN A 53 5.52 -3.27 3.39
C GLN A 53 4.62 -2.89 2.21
N ARG A 54 3.40 -3.42 2.16
CA ARG A 54 2.45 -3.07 1.11
C ARG A 54 1.96 -1.63 1.25
N LEU A 55 1.59 -1.21 2.46
CA LEU A 55 1.20 0.17 2.73
C LEU A 55 2.37 1.15 2.46
N ASP A 56 3.58 0.79 2.87
CA ASP A 56 4.79 1.59 2.61
C ASP A 56 5.06 1.73 1.10
N LYS A 57 4.89 0.64 0.35
CA LYS A 57 5.03 0.68 -1.11
C LYS A 57 4.03 1.65 -1.74
N TYR A 58 2.78 1.68 -1.29
CA TYR A 58 1.78 2.61 -1.80
C TYR A 58 2.21 4.07 -1.56
N VAL A 59 2.62 4.39 -0.33
CA VAL A 59 3.06 5.76 -0.01
C VAL A 59 4.28 6.20 -0.83
N LYS A 60 5.26 5.30 -1.02
CA LYS A 60 6.53 5.63 -1.71
C LYS A 60 6.42 5.69 -3.22
N THR A 61 5.47 4.99 -3.81
CA THR A 61 5.36 4.93 -5.29
C THR A 61 4.50 6.02 -5.89
N PHE A 62 3.63 6.65 -5.10
CA PHE A 62 2.97 7.87 -5.58
C PHE A 62 4.00 9.01 -5.65
N PRO A 63 4.04 9.73 -6.77
CA PRO A 63 4.94 10.87 -6.90
C PRO A 63 4.51 12.01 -5.97
N SER A 64 5.50 12.79 -5.51
CA SER A 64 5.19 14.06 -4.85
C SER A 64 4.59 15.01 -5.90
N ILE A 65 3.35 15.43 -5.67
CA ILE A 65 2.60 16.28 -6.62
C ILE A 65 3.34 17.61 -6.82
N GLU A 66 3.97 18.12 -5.76
CA GLU A 66 4.71 19.39 -5.77
C GLU A 66 5.94 19.37 -6.69
N ASN A 67 6.50 18.19 -6.93
CA ASN A 67 7.67 18.00 -7.79
C ASN A 67 7.30 17.69 -9.25
N LEU A 68 6.00 17.67 -9.58
CA LEU A 68 5.53 17.48 -10.95
C LEU A 68 5.52 18.81 -11.72
N SER A 69 5.60 18.75 -13.05
CA SER A 69 5.39 19.95 -13.87
C SER A 69 4.01 20.54 -13.67
N SER A 70 3.84 21.84 -13.92
CA SER A 70 2.56 22.56 -13.79
C SER A 70 1.44 21.90 -14.60
N TYR A 71 1.79 21.31 -15.75
CA TYR A 71 0.85 20.55 -16.58
C TYR A 71 0.25 19.35 -15.83
N TYR A 72 1.09 18.51 -15.22
CA TYR A 72 0.58 17.36 -14.48
C TYR A 72 -0.13 17.75 -13.19
N GLN A 73 0.32 18.82 -12.51
CA GLN A 73 -0.37 19.35 -11.33
C GLN A 73 -1.80 19.76 -11.69
N GLY A 74 -1.98 20.52 -12.79
CA GLY A 74 -3.29 20.92 -13.28
C GLY A 74 -4.18 19.75 -13.69
N LEU A 75 -3.62 18.73 -14.36
CA LEU A 75 -4.37 17.51 -14.71
C LEU A 75 -4.83 16.74 -13.48
N ILE A 76 -3.98 16.61 -12.46
CA ILE A 76 -4.33 15.93 -11.21
C ILE A 76 -5.44 16.68 -10.51
N ASP A 77 -5.35 18.00 -10.42
CA ASP A 77 -6.35 18.81 -9.74
C ASP A 77 -7.73 18.70 -10.39
N ILE A 78 -7.78 18.76 -11.72
CA ILE A 78 -9.04 18.63 -12.49
C ILE A 78 -9.62 17.22 -12.43
N LYS A 79 -8.79 16.17 -12.47
CA LYS A 79 -9.25 14.78 -12.64
C LYS A 79 -9.40 14.00 -11.34
N ILE A 80 -8.64 14.36 -10.32
CA ILE A 80 -8.50 13.54 -9.10
C ILE A 80 -8.83 14.33 -7.84
N ASP A 81 -8.64 15.65 -7.80
CA ASP A 81 -8.65 16.50 -6.61
C ASP A 81 -7.39 16.25 -5.75
N THR A 82 -6.46 17.17 -5.83
CA THR A 82 -5.15 17.11 -5.16
C THR A 82 -5.27 16.94 -3.65
N ASP A 83 -6.20 17.64 -3.01
CA ASP A 83 -6.35 17.60 -1.55
C ASP A 83 -6.87 16.24 -1.08
N LYS A 84 -7.82 15.66 -1.81
CA LYS A 84 -8.30 14.30 -1.52
C LYS A 84 -7.20 13.26 -1.69
N LEU A 85 -6.37 13.39 -2.73
CA LEU A 85 -5.23 12.49 -2.96
C LEU A 85 -4.21 12.58 -1.82
N LYS A 86 -3.80 13.80 -1.43
CA LYS A 86 -2.89 14.03 -0.30
C LYS A 86 -3.44 13.48 1.01
N LYS A 87 -4.73 13.73 1.29
CA LYS A 87 -5.41 13.22 2.49
C LYS A 87 -5.41 11.69 2.54
N SER A 88 -5.75 11.03 1.43
CA SER A 88 -5.77 9.56 1.38
C SER A 88 -4.36 8.95 1.50
N LEU A 89 -3.33 9.55 0.88
CA LEU A 89 -1.95 9.15 1.09
C LEU A 89 -1.51 9.34 2.55
N GLY A 90 -1.93 10.43 3.17
CA GLY A 90 -1.71 10.69 4.60
C GLY A 90 -2.35 9.62 5.49
N ALA A 91 -3.60 9.21 5.19
CA ALA A 91 -4.30 8.15 5.91
C ALA A 91 -3.58 6.79 5.79
N VAL A 92 -3.10 6.43 4.59
CA VAL A 92 -2.33 5.19 4.39
C VAL A 92 -0.99 5.24 5.12
N ASN A 93 -0.30 6.39 5.13
CA ASN A 93 0.94 6.55 5.88
C ASN A 93 0.71 6.48 7.40
N TRP A 94 -0.36 7.07 7.90
CA TRP A 94 -0.79 6.92 9.28
C TRP A 94 -1.06 5.45 9.64
N ALA A 95 -1.82 4.74 8.83
CA ALA A 95 -2.11 3.32 9.02
C ALA A 95 -0.82 2.47 9.04
N LYS A 96 0.12 2.74 8.13
CA LYS A 96 1.45 2.10 8.12
C LYS A 96 2.14 2.29 9.46
N LYS A 97 2.31 3.54 9.92
CA LYS A 97 2.98 3.87 11.19
C LYS A 97 2.26 3.23 12.39
N THR A 98 0.93 3.22 12.39
CA THR A 98 0.14 2.59 13.45
C THR A 98 0.34 1.07 13.48
N CYS A 99 0.37 0.41 12.32
CA CYS A 99 0.67 -1.03 12.22
C CYS A 99 2.11 -1.34 12.69
N GLU A 100 3.09 -0.51 12.36
CA GLU A 100 4.46 -0.61 12.86
C GLU A 100 4.53 -0.50 14.39
N ASN A 101 3.82 0.45 14.96
CA ASN A 101 3.76 0.64 16.41
C ASN A 101 3.10 -0.55 17.12
N ILE A 102 1.99 -1.07 16.59
CA ILE A 102 1.32 -2.27 17.12
C ILE A 102 2.28 -3.46 17.08
N TYR A 103 2.96 -3.68 15.95
CA TYR A 103 3.90 -4.76 15.79
C TYR A 103 5.07 -4.62 16.77
N ASN A 104 5.75 -3.49 16.80
CA ASN A 104 6.96 -3.27 17.61
C ASN A 104 6.68 -3.33 19.11
N SER A 105 5.54 -2.79 19.57
CA SER A 105 5.18 -2.80 21.00
C SER A 105 4.87 -4.20 21.53
N GLN A 106 4.24 -5.04 20.71
CA GLN A 106 3.80 -6.36 21.17
C GLN A 106 4.77 -7.49 20.81
N PHE A 107 5.60 -7.32 19.79
CA PHE A 107 6.50 -8.36 19.30
C PHE A 107 7.61 -8.75 20.28
N LYS A 108 8.06 -7.77 21.09
CA LYS A 108 9.04 -8.05 22.16
C LYS A 108 8.50 -9.02 23.22
N SER A 109 7.23 -8.87 23.61
CA SER A 109 6.58 -9.77 24.58
C SER A 109 6.37 -11.18 24.00
N LEU A 110 6.02 -11.29 22.71
CA LEU A 110 5.94 -12.56 22.01
C LEU A 110 7.25 -13.35 22.04
N ARG A 111 8.39 -12.72 21.79
CA ARG A 111 9.69 -13.39 21.81
C ARG A 111 10.09 -13.90 23.19
N LYS A 112 9.77 -13.14 24.25
CA LYS A 112 10.17 -13.45 25.63
C LYS A 112 9.33 -14.56 26.27
N SER A 113 8.05 -14.69 25.88
CA SER A 113 7.14 -15.65 26.53
C SER A 113 7.52 -17.10 26.25
N LYS A 114 7.32 -17.94 27.26
CA LYS A 114 7.41 -19.42 27.19
C LYS A 114 6.04 -20.10 27.21
N ASP A 115 4.95 -19.33 27.33
CA ASP A 115 3.59 -19.84 27.36
C ASP A 115 2.96 -19.80 25.94
N ILE A 116 2.55 -20.95 25.45
CA ILE A 116 1.96 -21.11 24.10
C ILE A 116 0.57 -20.46 24.03
N ASP A 117 -0.25 -20.56 25.07
CA ASP A 117 -1.59 -20.00 25.07
C ASP A 117 -1.53 -18.48 25.08
N PHE A 118 -0.62 -17.92 25.86
CA PHE A 118 -0.30 -16.48 25.79
C PHE A 118 0.14 -16.06 24.39
N LEU A 119 1.03 -16.82 23.76
CA LEU A 119 1.50 -16.53 22.40
C LEU A 119 0.35 -16.53 21.37
N MET A 120 -0.55 -17.51 21.44
CA MET A 120 -1.71 -17.61 20.56
C MET A 120 -2.69 -16.46 20.78
N LYS A 121 -2.94 -16.08 22.05
CA LYS A 121 -3.79 -14.94 22.40
C LYS A 121 -3.20 -13.62 21.87
N LYS A 122 -1.90 -13.42 22.06
CA LYS A 122 -1.20 -12.22 21.53
C LYS A 122 -1.16 -12.17 20.02
N GLN A 123 -0.98 -13.29 19.35
CA GLN A 123 -1.09 -13.37 17.89
C GLN A 123 -2.46 -12.91 17.40
N LYS A 124 -3.55 -13.41 17.98
CA LYS A 124 -4.92 -13.00 17.66
C LYS A 124 -5.13 -11.51 17.88
N GLU A 125 -4.61 -10.97 18.99
CA GLU A 125 -4.68 -9.54 19.30
C GLU A 125 -3.97 -8.69 18.24
N ILE A 126 -2.75 -9.03 17.87
CA ILE A 126 -1.99 -8.32 16.82
C ILE A 126 -2.74 -8.37 15.48
N TYR A 127 -3.22 -9.55 15.09
CA TYR A 127 -3.99 -9.72 13.86
C TYR A 127 -5.25 -8.85 13.87
N GLY A 128 -6.03 -8.88 14.93
CA GLY A 128 -7.25 -8.08 15.06
C GLY A 128 -6.98 -6.59 14.98
N ARG A 129 -5.96 -6.09 15.71
CA ARG A 129 -5.62 -4.66 15.73
C ARG A 129 -5.12 -4.17 14.38
N ILE A 130 -4.19 -4.89 13.74
CA ILE A 130 -3.70 -4.52 12.41
C ILE A 130 -4.83 -4.58 11.38
N SER A 131 -5.66 -5.63 11.41
CA SER A 131 -6.80 -5.75 10.50
C SER A 131 -7.80 -4.60 10.66
N SER A 132 -8.07 -4.18 11.90
CA SER A 132 -8.95 -3.04 12.18
C SER A 132 -8.40 -1.74 11.58
N VAL A 133 -7.11 -1.46 11.77
CA VAL A 133 -6.45 -0.26 11.20
C VAL A 133 -6.52 -0.26 9.68
N VAL A 134 -6.25 -1.40 9.04
CA VAL A 134 -6.30 -1.51 7.57
C VAL A 134 -7.73 -1.34 7.04
N LYS A 135 -8.72 -1.90 7.71
CA LYS A 135 -10.14 -1.73 7.35
C LYS A 135 -10.61 -0.28 7.50
N GLN A 136 -10.09 0.44 8.48
CA GLN A 136 -10.44 1.84 8.73
C GLN A 136 -10.09 2.75 7.55
N ILE A 137 -9.01 2.46 6.83
CA ILE A 137 -8.56 3.24 5.66
C ILE A 137 -9.13 2.72 4.32
N ASN A 138 -10.14 1.84 4.32
CA ASN A 138 -10.63 1.23 3.07
C ASN A 138 -11.11 2.26 2.05
N LYS A 139 -11.81 3.32 2.50
CA LYS A 139 -12.27 4.43 1.62
C LYS A 139 -11.10 5.18 0.98
N ASP A 140 -10.00 5.34 1.72
CA ASP A 140 -8.79 5.98 1.20
C ASP A 140 -8.09 5.09 0.17
N LEU A 141 -8.06 3.77 0.39
CA LEU A 141 -7.55 2.81 -0.58
C LEU A 141 -8.38 2.79 -1.86
N GLU A 142 -9.71 2.88 -1.77
CA GLU A 142 -10.61 3.00 -2.93
C GLU A 142 -10.31 4.27 -3.73
N MET A 143 -10.12 5.39 -3.02
CA MET A 143 -9.75 6.66 -3.65
C MET A 143 -8.41 6.55 -4.37
N LEU A 144 -7.38 5.99 -3.72
CA LEU A 144 -6.07 5.77 -4.32
C LEU A 144 -6.11 4.81 -5.51
N SER A 145 -6.97 3.78 -5.48
CA SER A 145 -7.17 2.86 -6.60
C SER A 145 -7.77 3.57 -7.83
N LYS A 146 -8.72 4.48 -7.60
CA LYS A 146 -9.26 5.33 -8.69
C LYS A 146 -8.19 6.27 -9.23
N ALA A 147 -7.45 6.92 -8.34
CA ALA A 147 -6.36 7.82 -8.71
C ALA A 147 -5.27 7.11 -9.53
N GLU A 148 -4.85 5.91 -9.11
CA GLU A 148 -3.88 5.08 -9.85
C GLU A 148 -4.32 4.83 -11.29
N LYS A 149 -5.58 4.43 -11.50
CA LYS A 149 -6.14 4.16 -12.83
C LYS A 149 -6.18 5.42 -13.73
N ILE A 150 -6.43 6.58 -13.13
CA ILE A 150 -6.45 7.85 -13.86
C ILE A 150 -5.02 8.28 -14.20
N LEU A 151 -4.10 8.24 -13.23
CA LEU A 151 -2.70 8.63 -13.41
C LEU A 151 -1.99 7.80 -14.49
N LYS A 152 -2.27 6.51 -14.54
CA LYS A 152 -1.70 5.63 -15.59
C LYS A 152 -2.17 5.94 -17.01
N LYS A 153 -3.28 6.65 -17.14
CA LYS A 153 -3.82 7.09 -18.44
C LYS A 153 -3.30 8.46 -18.87
N PHE A 154 -2.55 9.14 -18.01
CA PHE A 154 -1.99 10.43 -18.38
C PHE A 154 -0.97 10.27 -19.49
N PRO A 155 -0.98 11.17 -20.50
CA PRO A 155 0.01 11.13 -21.55
C PRO A 155 1.41 11.33 -20.97
N SER A 156 2.39 10.63 -21.53
CA SER A 156 3.79 10.90 -21.22
C SER A 156 4.21 12.14 -22.00
N VAL A 157 4.43 13.24 -21.29
CA VAL A 157 4.98 14.46 -21.87
C VAL A 157 6.46 14.51 -21.46
N GLU A 158 7.33 14.52 -22.45
CA GLU A 158 8.76 14.71 -22.23
C GLU A 158 9.04 16.20 -22.02
N ASP A 159 10.08 16.53 -21.24
CA ASP A 159 10.53 17.91 -21.00
C ASP A 159 11.32 18.46 -22.22
N ILE A 160 10.76 18.26 -23.41
CA ILE A 160 11.26 18.83 -24.66
C ILE A 160 10.23 19.81 -25.21
N PRO A 161 10.67 20.84 -25.96
CA PRO A 161 9.74 21.75 -26.61
C PRO A 161 8.76 20.96 -27.49
N THR A 162 7.48 20.98 -27.09
CA THR A 162 6.44 20.21 -27.75
C THR A 162 5.43 21.17 -28.39
N VAL A 163 5.19 21.03 -29.67
CA VAL A 163 4.15 21.78 -30.41
C VAL A 163 2.93 20.88 -30.57
N VAL A 164 1.78 21.33 -30.14
CA VAL A 164 0.52 20.63 -30.29
C VAL A 164 -0.31 21.30 -31.39
N ILE A 165 -0.61 20.55 -32.45
CA ILE A 165 -1.47 20.97 -33.54
C ILE A 165 -2.90 20.45 -33.26
N ALA A 166 -3.82 21.33 -32.89
CA ALA A 166 -5.20 21.00 -32.63
C ALA A 166 -6.14 21.57 -33.70
N GLY A 167 -7.22 20.88 -34.02
CA GLY A 167 -8.22 21.31 -34.98
C GLY A 167 -9.21 20.19 -35.34
N TYR A 168 -10.27 20.53 -36.06
CA TYR A 168 -11.30 19.57 -36.49
C TYR A 168 -10.71 18.42 -37.33
N PRO A 169 -11.40 17.26 -37.38
CA PRO A 169 -11.02 16.20 -38.29
C PRO A 169 -10.96 16.69 -39.76
N ASN A 170 -10.05 16.13 -40.54
CA ASN A 170 -9.91 16.40 -42.00
C ASN A 170 -9.51 17.83 -42.41
N VAL A 171 -8.93 18.62 -41.52
CA VAL A 171 -8.40 19.98 -41.84
C VAL A 171 -6.90 19.99 -42.19
N GLY A 172 -6.31 18.85 -42.54
CA GLY A 172 -4.92 18.78 -43.03
C GLY A 172 -3.85 18.79 -41.94
N LYS A 173 -4.18 18.55 -40.66
CA LYS A 173 -3.18 18.51 -39.55
C LYS A 173 -2.02 17.53 -39.79
N SER A 174 -2.35 16.35 -40.32
CA SER A 174 -1.36 15.31 -40.62
C SER A 174 -0.48 15.63 -41.86
N SER A 175 -0.81 16.67 -42.61
CA SER A 175 0.01 17.12 -43.73
C SER A 175 1.06 18.16 -43.32
N LEU A 176 1.05 18.56 -42.04
CA LEU A 176 2.02 19.50 -41.45
C LEU A 176 3.16 18.77 -40.72
N LEU A 177 3.05 17.45 -40.59
CA LEU A 177 4.05 16.53 -40.01
C LEU A 177 4.77 15.79 -41.12
#